data_a8f502dc4b6b1464c981013e0dcd18df
#
_entry.id   a8f502dc4b6b1464c981013e0dcd18df
#
_cell.length_a   1.000
_cell.length_b   1.000
_cell.length_c   1.000
_cell.angle_alpha   90.00
_cell.angle_beta   90.00
_cell.angle_gamma   90.00
#
_symmetry.space_group_name_H-M   'P 1'
#
loop_
_entity.id
_entity.type
_entity.pdbx_description
1 polymer ?
#
loop_
_entity_poly.entity_id
_entity_poly.type
_entity_poly.pdbx_seq_one_letter_code
_entity_poly.pdbx_strand_id
1 'polypeptide(L)'
;MPEKKKILEVKHLKQYFKNGRNVTKAVDDVSFNIYEGETFGLVGESGSGKTTTGRSILQLYKPTSGEVIFEGKNVADLKSRADKLAFTRDAQMIFQDPYASLNPRMTVEDIIAEGLDIHHLVKNKDERTERVAVSYTHLTLP
;
A
#
# COMPACT_ATOMS: atom_id res chain seq x y z
N MET A 1 11.74 11.20 -26.87
CA MET A 1 12.02 10.71 -25.51
C MET A 1 11.20 9.45 -25.32
N PRO A 2 11.73 8.36 -24.77
CA PRO A 2 10.93 7.18 -24.52
C PRO A 2 9.75 7.56 -23.62
N GLU A 3 8.57 7.10 -23.98
CA GLU A 3 7.35 7.33 -23.22
C GLU A 3 7.50 6.64 -21.84
N LYS A 4 7.43 7.42 -20.75
CA LYS A 4 7.58 6.86 -19.40
C LYS A 4 6.41 5.93 -19.12
N LYS A 5 6.70 4.71 -18.68
CA LYS A 5 5.69 3.72 -18.30
C LYS A 5 4.90 4.24 -17.09
N LYS A 6 3.57 4.29 -17.21
CA LYS A 6 2.70 4.57 -16.08
C LYS A 6 2.62 3.34 -15.17
N ILE A 7 2.92 3.53 -13.88
CA ILE A 7 2.79 2.49 -12.86
C ILE A 7 1.41 2.58 -12.20
N LEU A 8 0.96 3.79 -11.90
CA LEU A 8 -0.32 4.02 -11.24
C LEU A 8 -1.13 5.07 -12.01
N GLU A 9 -2.39 4.77 -12.29
CA GLU A 9 -3.39 5.72 -12.75
C GLU A 9 -4.55 5.75 -11.78
N VAL A 10 -4.87 6.91 -11.25
CA VAL A 10 -6.05 7.17 -10.43
C VAL A 10 -7.00 8.04 -11.23
N LYS A 11 -8.23 7.58 -11.41
CA LYS A 11 -9.25 8.24 -12.23
C LYS A 11 -10.51 8.49 -11.43
N HIS A 12 -10.88 9.76 -11.27
CA HIS A 12 -12.12 10.19 -10.63
C HIS A 12 -12.39 9.53 -9.28
N LEU A 13 -11.32 9.30 -8.49
CA LEU A 13 -11.39 8.61 -7.21
C LEU A 13 -12.26 9.38 -6.22
N LYS A 14 -13.25 8.70 -5.66
CA LYS A 14 -14.12 9.22 -4.60
C LYS A 14 -14.15 8.25 -3.43
N GLN A 15 -13.95 8.77 -2.23
CA GLN A 15 -14.08 8.03 -0.99
C GLN A 15 -14.98 8.80 -0.02
N TYR A 16 -16.19 8.29 0.19
CA TYR A 16 -17.17 8.86 1.09
C TYR A 16 -17.44 7.91 2.25
N PHE A 17 -17.46 8.46 3.44
CA PHE A 17 -17.82 7.72 4.65
C PHE A 17 -19.21 8.12 5.09
N LYS A 18 -20.09 7.12 5.29
CA LYS A 18 -21.46 7.31 5.78
C LYS A 18 -21.51 7.03 7.27
N ASN A 19 -22.00 7.99 8.04
CA ASN A 19 -22.26 7.84 9.46
C ASN A 19 -23.73 8.25 9.73
N GLY A 20 -24.62 7.27 9.77
CA GLY A 20 -26.05 7.50 9.83
C GLY A 20 -26.54 8.31 8.62
N ARG A 21 -27.10 9.51 8.86
CA ARG A 21 -27.57 10.42 7.81
C ARG A 21 -26.47 11.31 7.22
N ASN A 22 -25.32 11.37 7.87
CA ASN A 22 -24.22 12.25 7.45
C ASN A 22 -23.30 11.52 6.47
N VAL A 23 -22.83 12.25 5.44
CA VAL A 23 -21.86 11.78 4.47
C VAL A 23 -20.65 12.69 4.51
N THR A 24 -19.48 12.12 4.87
CA THR A 24 -18.21 12.82 4.82
C THR A 24 -17.49 12.45 3.52
N LYS A 25 -17.28 13.44 2.67
CA LYS A 25 -16.54 13.31 1.42
C LYS A 25 -15.05 13.49 1.70
N ALA A 26 -14.37 12.41 2.03
CA ALA A 26 -12.94 12.47 2.38
C ALA A 26 -12.02 12.62 1.15
N VAL A 27 -12.43 12.05 0.02
CA VAL A 27 -11.80 12.25 -1.29
C VAL A 27 -12.93 12.47 -2.27
N ASP A 28 -12.88 13.54 -3.04
CA ASP A 28 -13.95 13.90 -3.99
C ASP A 28 -13.33 14.26 -5.36
N ASP A 29 -13.41 13.31 -6.29
CA ASP A 29 -13.03 13.44 -7.70
C ASP A 29 -11.52 13.72 -7.95
N VAL A 30 -10.65 12.89 -7.37
CA VAL A 30 -9.20 13.04 -7.53
C VAL A 30 -8.68 12.15 -8.67
N SER A 31 -7.88 12.74 -9.56
CA SER A 31 -7.25 12.05 -10.68
C SER A 31 -5.77 12.45 -10.80
N PHE A 32 -4.88 11.47 -10.96
CA PHE A 32 -3.46 11.67 -11.22
C PHE A 32 -2.81 10.39 -11.73
N ASN A 33 -1.59 10.52 -12.25
CA ASN A 33 -0.77 9.39 -12.70
C ASN A 33 0.58 9.43 -11.99
N ILE A 34 1.18 8.26 -11.76
CA ILE A 34 2.56 8.09 -11.28
C ILE A 34 3.31 7.24 -12.30
N TYR A 35 4.51 7.67 -12.69
CA TYR A 35 5.34 7.01 -13.67
C TYR A 35 6.50 6.25 -13.02
N GLU A 36 7.07 5.31 -13.75
CA GLU A 36 8.21 4.53 -13.29
C GLU A 36 9.40 5.42 -12.91
N GLY A 37 9.97 5.17 -11.71
CA GLY A 37 11.07 5.95 -11.15
C GLY A 37 10.70 7.36 -10.69
N GLU A 38 9.38 7.69 -10.62
CA GLU A 38 8.92 9.00 -10.16
C GLU A 38 8.69 9.01 -8.65
N THR A 39 9.05 10.12 -8.01
CA THR A 39 8.60 10.47 -6.67
C THR A 39 7.45 11.47 -6.78
N PHE A 40 6.24 11.04 -6.43
CA PHE A 40 5.03 11.85 -6.47
C PHE A 40 4.66 12.38 -5.08
N GLY A 41 4.54 13.70 -4.94
CA GLY A 41 4.16 14.34 -3.68
C GLY A 41 2.66 14.70 -3.64
N LEU A 42 1.92 14.15 -2.67
CA LEU A 42 0.55 14.53 -2.37
C LEU A 42 0.53 15.49 -1.18
N VAL A 43 0.30 16.78 -1.42
CA VAL A 43 0.32 17.83 -0.41
C VAL A 43 -1.08 18.37 -0.11
N GLY A 44 -1.26 18.92 1.09
CA GLY A 44 -2.53 19.49 1.56
C GLY A 44 -2.56 19.60 3.08
N GLU A 45 -3.53 20.32 3.61
CA GLU A 45 -3.73 20.52 5.05
C GLU A 45 -4.07 19.22 5.80
N SER A 46 -3.99 19.25 7.13
CA SER A 46 -4.45 18.12 7.95
C SER A 46 -5.94 17.89 7.70
N GLY A 47 -6.33 16.62 7.52
CA GLY A 47 -7.73 16.27 7.22
C GLY A 47 -8.14 16.42 5.75
N SER A 48 -7.26 16.86 4.84
CA SER A 48 -7.59 17.04 3.40
C SER A 48 -7.75 15.73 2.60
N GLY A 49 -7.69 14.57 3.25
CA GLY A 49 -7.92 13.28 2.59
C GLY A 49 -6.68 12.57 2.04
N LYS A 50 -5.45 13.09 2.23
CA LYS A 50 -4.20 12.46 1.74
C LYS A 50 -4.05 11.00 2.13
N THR A 51 -4.14 10.72 3.42
CA THR A 51 -4.05 9.35 3.97
C THR A 51 -5.19 8.48 3.45
N THR A 52 -6.40 9.06 3.33
CA THR A 52 -7.56 8.36 2.78
C THR A 52 -7.35 7.99 1.32
N THR A 53 -6.76 8.90 0.52
CA THR A 53 -6.41 8.63 -0.88
C THR A 53 -5.44 7.45 -0.98
N GLY A 54 -4.34 7.46 -0.23
CA GLY A 54 -3.37 6.34 -0.22
C GLY A 54 -4.01 5.02 0.21
N ARG A 55 -4.82 5.03 1.28
CA ARG A 55 -5.55 3.83 1.74
C ARG A 55 -6.57 3.31 0.72
N SER A 56 -7.21 4.20 -0.03
CA SER A 56 -8.14 3.81 -1.09
C SER A 56 -7.42 3.21 -2.29
N ILE A 57 -6.25 3.74 -2.66
CA ILE A 57 -5.39 3.17 -3.72
C ILE A 57 -4.97 1.75 -3.37
N LEU A 58 -4.56 1.51 -2.13
CA LEU A 58 -4.15 0.18 -1.65
C LEU A 58 -5.32 -0.75 -1.29
N GLN A 59 -6.56 -0.36 -1.60
CA GLN A 59 -7.78 -1.12 -1.30
C GLN A 59 -8.01 -1.43 0.19
N LEU A 60 -7.36 -0.68 1.09
CA LEU A 60 -7.67 -0.73 2.53
C LEU A 60 -9.05 -0.12 2.82
N TYR A 61 -9.46 0.84 1.98
CA TYR A 61 -10.83 1.30 1.87
C TYR A 61 -11.34 1.00 0.47
N LYS A 62 -12.51 0.40 0.36
CA LYS A 62 -13.17 0.22 -0.94
C LYS A 62 -13.65 1.59 -1.44
N PRO A 63 -13.16 2.10 -2.56
CA PRO A 63 -13.60 3.38 -3.11
C PRO A 63 -15.12 3.44 -3.33
N THR A 64 -15.70 4.61 -3.12
CA THR A 64 -17.11 4.85 -3.40
C THR A 64 -17.35 4.84 -4.91
N SER A 65 -16.43 5.43 -5.68
CA SER A 65 -16.41 5.40 -7.14
C SER A 65 -15.01 5.80 -7.66
N GLY A 66 -14.82 5.71 -8.96
CA GLY A 66 -13.56 5.94 -9.64
C GLY A 66 -12.76 4.66 -9.84
N GLU A 67 -11.62 4.77 -10.47
CA GLU A 67 -10.76 3.64 -10.84
C GLU A 67 -9.34 3.85 -10.33
N VAL A 68 -8.72 2.78 -9.88
CA VAL A 68 -7.31 2.69 -9.56
C VAL A 68 -6.71 1.61 -10.44
N ILE A 69 -5.81 2.00 -11.34
CA ILE A 69 -5.16 1.11 -12.29
C ILE A 69 -3.69 1.02 -11.90
N PHE A 70 -3.25 -0.16 -11.50
CA PHE A 70 -1.87 -0.45 -11.14
C PHE A 70 -1.26 -1.38 -12.19
N GLU A 71 -0.16 -0.96 -12.81
CA GLU A 71 0.49 -1.68 -13.93
C GLU A 71 -0.48 -2.16 -15.01
N GLY A 72 -1.44 -1.30 -15.39
CA GLY A 72 -2.43 -1.58 -16.43
C GLY A 72 -3.61 -2.44 -15.98
N LYS A 73 -3.68 -2.88 -14.72
CA LYS A 73 -4.80 -3.66 -14.17
C LYS A 73 -5.60 -2.83 -13.18
N ASN A 74 -6.92 -2.82 -13.31
CA ASN A 74 -7.78 -2.20 -12.32
C ASN A 74 -7.74 -3.03 -11.02
N VAL A 75 -7.32 -2.43 -9.92
CA VAL A 75 -7.17 -3.13 -8.63
C VAL A 75 -8.51 -3.62 -8.06
N ALA A 76 -9.63 -2.98 -8.43
CA ALA A 76 -10.96 -3.42 -8.06
C ALA A 76 -11.36 -4.77 -8.70
N ASP A 77 -10.73 -5.12 -9.84
CA ASP A 77 -11.02 -6.33 -10.60
C ASP A 77 -10.14 -7.51 -10.19
N LEU A 78 -9.22 -7.35 -9.26
CA LEU A 78 -8.38 -8.41 -8.72
C LEU A 78 -9.23 -9.38 -7.89
N LYS A 79 -9.68 -10.47 -8.50
CA LYS A 79 -10.58 -11.47 -7.86
C LYS A 79 -9.80 -12.61 -7.23
N SER A 80 -8.72 -13.08 -7.88
CA SER A 80 -7.94 -14.20 -7.37
C SER A 80 -7.11 -13.81 -6.15
N ARG A 81 -6.88 -14.78 -5.25
CA ARG A 81 -5.98 -14.60 -4.11
C ARG A 81 -4.56 -14.30 -4.57
N ALA A 82 -4.12 -14.94 -5.66
CA ALA A 82 -2.79 -14.74 -6.21
C ALA A 82 -2.59 -13.31 -6.73
N ASP A 83 -3.56 -12.74 -7.49
CA ASP A 83 -3.47 -11.38 -8.00
C ASP A 83 -3.45 -10.35 -6.86
N LYS A 84 -4.28 -10.56 -5.82
CA LYS A 84 -4.29 -9.69 -4.64
C LYS A 84 -2.96 -9.74 -3.91
N LEU A 85 -2.38 -10.94 -3.74
CA LEU A 85 -1.10 -11.12 -3.07
C LEU A 85 0.05 -10.49 -3.87
N ALA A 86 0.03 -10.59 -5.19
CA ALA A 86 1.00 -9.91 -6.07
C ALA A 86 0.89 -8.39 -5.91
N PHE A 87 -0.32 -7.84 -5.98
CA PHE A 87 -0.55 -6.41 -5.78
C PHE A 87 -0.07 -5.91 -4.42
N THR A 88 -0.38 -6.60 -3.32
CA THR A 88 0.06 -6.19 -1.98
C THR A 88 1.55 -6.34 -1.75
N ARG A 89 2.24 -7.20 -2.51
CA ARG A 89 3.70 -7.28 -2.51
C ARG A 89 4.33 -6.08 -3.19
N ASP A 90 3.76 -5.65 -4.31
CA ASP A 90 4.35 -4.64 -5.19
C ASP A 90 3.90 -3.21 -4.81
N ALA A 91 2.77 -3.05 -4.10
CA ALA A 91 2.24 -1.78 -3.61
C ALA A 91 2.05 -1.82 -2.09
N GLN A 92 2.91 -1.13 -1.36
CA GLN A 92 2.94 -1.15 0.11
C GLN A 92 2.81 0.24 0.71
N MET A 93 2.41 0.32 1.98
CA MET A 93 2.28 1.55 2.75
C MET A 93 3.19 1.50 3.98
N ILE A 94 3.94 2.58 4.18
CA ILE A 94 4.60 2.85 5.46
C ILE A 94 3.66 3.74 6.27
N PHE A 95 3.26 3.26 7.45
CA PHE A 95 2.36 4.00 8.32
C PHE A 95 3.09 5.11 9.07
N GLN A 96 2.37 6.20 9.35
CA GLN A 96 2.91 7.37 10.03
C GLN A 96 3.32 7.07 11.49
N ASP A 97 2.60 6.20 12.16
CA ASP A 97 2.90 5.75 13.52
C ASP A 97 3.50 4.33 13.49
N PRO A 98 4.82 4.19 13.69
CA PRO A 98 5.47 2.89 13.68
C PRO A 98 5.04 2.00 14.85
N TYR A 99 4.77 2.58 16.02
CA TYR A 99 4.37 1.78 17.19
C TYR A 99 2.96 1.21 17.07
N ALA A 100 2.03 1.99 16.53
CA ALA A 100 0.67 1.51 16.28
C ALA A 100 0.58 0.51 15.11
N SER A 101 1.59 0.49 14.23
CA SER A 101 1.61 -0.42 13.08
C SER A 101 2.21 -1.79 13.38
N LEU A 102 2.93 -1.94 14.49
CA LEU A 102 3.56 -3.20 14.89
C LEU A 102 2.73 -3.91 15.96
N ASN A 103 2.63 -5.24 15.85
CA ASN A 103 2.00 -6.03 16.90
C ASN A 103 2.95 -6.19 18.10
N PRO A 104 2.63 -5.62 19.28
CA PRO A 104 3.52 -5.64 20.44
C PRO A 104 3.69 -7.05 21.07
N ARG A 105 2.94 -8.05 20.61
CA ARG A 105 3.05 -9.43 21.07
C ARG A 105 3.97 -10.28 20.20
N MET A 106 4.45 -9.74 19.08
CA MET A 106 5.36 -10.43 18.17
C MET A 106 6.81 -10.09 18.51
N THR A 107 7.71 -11.04 18.25
CA THR A 107 9.14 -10.77 18.31
C THR A 107 9.58 -9.91 17.14
N VAL A 108 10.73 -9.24 17.24
CA VAL A 108 11.32 -8.48 16.13
C VAL A 108 11.56 -9.37 14.92
N GLU A 109 12.03 -10.60 15.15
CA GLU A 109 12.21 -11.61 14.09
C GLU A 109 10.89 -11.89 13.36
N ASP A 110 9.80 -12.12 14.09
CA ASP A 110 8.50 -12.42 13.47
C ASP A 110 7.93 -11.24 12.71
N ILE A 111 8.10 -10.01 13.22
CA ILE A 111 7.64 -8.79 12.54
C ILE A 111 8.37 -8.62 11.19
N ILE A 112 9.70 -8.81 11.18
CA ILE A 112 10.49 -8.69 9.95
C ILE A 112 10.16 -9.81 8.97
N ALA A 113 9.96 -11.03 9.49
CA ALA A 113 9.69 -12.20 8.67
C ALA A 113 8.24 -12.29 8.15
N GLU A 114 7.30 -11.52 8.71
CA GLU A 114 5.88 -11.61 8.35
C GLU A 114 5.65 -11.48 6.83
N GLY A 115 6.33 -10.54 6.18
CA GLY A 115 6.28 -10.39 4.73
C GLY A 115 6.86 -11.59 3.98
N LEU A 116 7.93 -12.18 4.48
CA LEU A 116 8.54 -13.38 3.89
C LEU A 116 7.61 -14.58 3.98
N ASP A 117 6.94 -14.73 5.12
CA ASP A 117 6.02 -15.84 5.40
C ASP A 117 4.73 -15.72 4.58
N ILE A 118 4.10 -14.53 4.55
CA ILE A 118 2.85 -14.26 3.80
C ILE A 118 3.05 -14.47 2.30
N HIS A 119 4.17 -14.03 1.76
CA HIS A 119 4.47 -14.12 0.33
C HIS A 119 5.24 -15.39 -0.05
N HIS A 120 5.45 -16.31 0.88
CA HIS A 120 6.17 -17.59 0.67
C HIS A 120 7.54 -17.40 0.01
N LEU A 121 8.30 -16.41 0.48
CA LEU A 121 9.61 -16.04 -0.09
C LEU A 121 10.78 -16.84 0.48
N VAL A 122 10.53 -17.68 1.46
CA VAL A 122 11.53 -18.55 2.12
C VAL A 122 11.06 -20.01 2.10
N LYS A 123 12.00 -20.94 1.99
CA LYS A 123 11.73 -22.37 1.84
C LYS A 123 11.74 -23.12 3.17
N ASN A 124 12.50 -22.64 4.14
CA ASN A 124 12.68 -23.27 5.43
C ASN A 124 13.04 -22.25 6.52
N LYS A 125 13.12 -22.71 7.76
CA LYS A 125 13.38 -21.87 8.93
C LYS A 125 14.77 -21.24 8.91
N ASP A 126 15.77 -21.94 8.43
CA ASP A 126 17.16 -21.45 8.42
C ASP A 126 17.30 -20.27 7.44
N GLU A 127 16.75 -20.40 6.22
CA GLU A 127 16.70 -19.31 5.24
C GLU A 127 15.89 -18.11 5.78
N ARG A 128 14.79 -18.36 6.51
CA ARG A 128 13.99 -17.33 7.16
C ARG A 128 14.84 -16.51 8.14
N THR A 129 15.52 -17.19 9.07
CA THR A 129 16.34 -16.55 10.09
C THR A 129 17.54 -15.81 9.45
N GLU A 130 18.18 -16.37 8.45
CA GLU A 130 19.27 -15.70 7.72
C GLU A 130 18.79 -14.39 7.06
N ARG A 131 17.66 -14.42 6.32
CA ARG A 131 17.13 -13.22 5.67
C ARG A 131 16.72 -12.16 6.66
N VAL A 132 16.14 -12.55 7.79
CA VAL A 132 15.78 -11.62 8.87
C VAL A 132 17.03 -10.96 9.45
N ALA A 133 18.09 -11.76 9.73
CA ALA A 133 19.34 -11.25 10.27
C ALA A 133 20.00 -10.24 9.33
N VAL A 134 20.05 -10.54 8.02
CA VAL A 134 20.56 -9.60 7.00
C VAL A 134 19.74 -8.31 6.98
N SER A 135 18.42 -8.41 6.96
CA SER A 135 17.53 -7.22 6.94
C SER A 135 17.71 -6.37 8.20
N TYR A 136 17.77 -6.99 9.37
CA TYR A 136 17.99 -6.32 10.64
C TYR A 136 19.33 -5.58 10.68
N THR A 137 20.40 -6.24 10.22
CA THR A 137 21.76 -5.67 10.18
C THR A 137 21.82 -4.46 9.26
N HIS A 138 21.21 -4.53 8.07
CA HIS A 138 21.19 -3.40 7.12
C HIS A 138 20.33 -2.22 7.58
N LEU A 139 19.30 -2.46 8.39
CA LEU A 139 18.42 -1.39 8.89
C LEU A 139 18.93 -0.71 10.17
N THR A 140 19.78 -1.38 10.96
CA THR A 140 20.17 -0.93 12.29
C THR A 140 21.63 -0.49 12.43
N LEU A 141 22.48 -0.79 11.45
CA LEU A 141 23.85 -0.32 11.44
C LEU A 141 23.98 0.98 10.62
N PRO A 142 24.67 1.99 11.16
CA PRO A 142 24.98 3.23 10.46
C PRO A 142 25.94 3.01 9.29
#